data_9fc23364db1b6f624fd381c269c3d5c4
#
_entry.id   9fc23364db1b6f624fd381c269c3d5c4
#
_cell.length_a   1.000
_cell.length_b   1.000
_cell.length_c   1.000
_cell.angle_alpha   90.00
_cell.angle_beta   90.00
_cell.angle_gamma   90.00
#
_symmetry.space_group_name_H-M   'P 1'
#
loop_
_entity.id
_entity.type
_entity.pdbx_description
1 polymer ?
#
loop_
_entity_poly.entity_id
_entity_poly.type
_entity_poly.pdbx_seq_one_letter_code
_entity_poly.pdbx_strand_id
1 'polypeptide(L)'
;SRVLEIGCGWGALAEMAAGEFQARVTGVTLSNEQLAFGQQRLQRAGLAARAELRLQDYRDIQDAPFDAICSIEMVEAVGQAYWPSYFGTVARLLKPGGRACVQSIVIDDALFERYVQGTDFIQQYVFPGGCLPSPARFRAAAQQAGLRVVEELAFGADYAETLRRWHRQFTQQHAQVLAQGFDAKFLRTWEFYLAYCEAAFDSGSIDVVQYTLVKD
;
A
#
# COMPACT_ATOMS: atom_id res chain seq x y z
N SER A 1 -12.42 -11.29 14.91
CA SER A 1 -12.66 -10.09 14.08
C SER A 1 -12.64 -10.45 12.61
N ARG A 2 -13.47 -9.77 11.81
CA ARG A 2 -13.42 -9.82 10.34
C ARG A 2 -12.58 -8.63 9.85
N VAL A 3 -11.51 -8.92 9.12
CA VAL A 3 -10.59 -7.91 8.61
C VAL A 3 -10.61 -7.95 7.09
N LEU A 4 -10.68 -6.77 6.46
CA LEU A 4 -10.47 -6.61 5.02
C LEU A 4 -9.05 -6.07 4.80
N GLU A 5 -8.32 -6.65 3.85
CA GLU A 5 -7.06 -6.11 3.35
C GLU A 5 -7.24 -5.67 1.89
N ILE A 6 -7.20 -4.36 1.65
CA ILE A 6 -7.28 -3.78 0.30
C ILE A 6 -5.86 -3.66 -0.26
N GLY A 7 -5.57 -4.46 -1.27
CA GLY A 7 -4.21 -4.59 -1.80
C GLY A 7 -3.36 -5.56 -0.99
N CYS A 8 -3.78 -6.83 -0.92
CA CYS A 8 -3.14 -7.83 -0.04
C CYS A 8 -1.73 -8.27 -0.49
N GLY A 9 -1.26 -7.79 -1.63
CA GLY A 9 0.08 -8.10 -2.12
C GLY A 9 0.38 -9.60 -2.08
N TRP A 10 1.52 -9.97 -1.51
CA TRP A 10 1.98 -11.36 -1.39
C TRP A 10 1.41 -12.10 -0.16
N GLY A 11 0.40 -11.53 0.52
CA GLY A 11 -0.34 -12.16 1.62
C GLY A 11 0.36 -12.14 2.98
N ALA A 12 1.36 -11.27 3.19
CA ALA A 12 2.12 -11.24 4.44
C ALA A 12 1.27 -10.74 5.63
N LEU A 13 0.51 -9.65 5.44
CA LEU A 13 -0.36 -9.12 6.48
C LEU A 13 -1.52 -10.07 6.77
N ALA A 14 -2.11 -10.67 5.72
CA ALA A 14 -3.17 -11.68 5.87
C ALA A 14 -2.68 -12.89 6.70
N GLU A 15 -1.46 -13.38 6.46
CA GLU A 15 -0.85 -14.47 7.23
C GLU A 15 -0.68 -14.08 8.69
N MET A 16 -0.10 -12.93 8.97
CA MET A 16 0.11 -12.43 10.33
C MET A 16 -1.23 -12.22 11.06
N ALA A 17 -2.19 -11.55 10.42
CA ALA A 17 -3.50 -11.26 11.02
C ALA A 17 -4.28 -12.55 11.34
N ALA A 18 -4.24 -13.54 10.44
CA ALA A 18 -4.93 -14.82 10.65
C ALA A 18 -4.20 -15.72 11.65
N GLY A 19 -2.87 -15.73 11.64
CA GLY A 19 -2.04 -16.59 12.49
C GLY A 19 -1.89 -16.07 13.92
N GLU A 20 -1.40 -14.85 14.06
CA GLU A 20 -1.09 -14.29 15.37
C GLU A 20 -2.30 -13.70 16.07
N PHE A 21 -3.16 -12.99 15.32
CA PHE A 21 -4.33 -12.32 15.86
C PHE A 21 -5.64 -13.12 15.69
N GLN A 22 -5.57 -14.31 15.07
CA GLN A 22 -6.70 -15.20 14.82
C GLN A 22 -7.90 -14.51 14.11
N ALA A 23 -7.62 -13.47 13.32
CA ALA A 23 -8.61 -12.77 12.54
C ALA A 23 -9.15 -13.65 11.39
N ARG A 24 -10.37 -13.34 10.95
CA ARG A 24 -10.87 -13.81 9.65
C ARG A 24 -10.59 -12.74 8.61
N VAL A 25 -9.68 -13.03 7.69
CA VAL A 25 -9.18 -12.07 6.71
C VAL A 25 -9.81 -12.32 5.35
N THR A 26 -10.28 -11.25 4.72
CA THR A 26 -10.56 -11.21 3.29
C THR A 26 -9.54 -10.24 2.67
N GLY A 27 -8.69 -10.73 1.78
CA GLY A 27 -7.71 -9.89 1.07
C GLY A 27 -8.06 -9.81 -0.42
N VAL A 28 -7.89 -8.64 -1.03
CA VAL A 28 -8.11 -8.45 -2.47
C VAL A 28 -6.85 -7.95 -3.16
N THR A 29 -6.61 -8.44 -4.38
CA THR A 29 -5.53 -8.00 -5.27
C THR A 29 -6.00 -8.05 -6.72
N LEU A 30 -5.33 -7.31 -7.61
CA LEU A 30 -5.53 -7.37 -9.05
C LEU A 30 -4.45 -8.20 -9.78
N SER A 31 -3.44 -8.73 -9.06
CA SER A 31 -2.37 -9.55 -9.63
C SER A 31 -2.66 -11.04 -9.43
N ASN A 32 -2.67 -11.77 -10.54
CA ASN A 32 -2.78 -13.23 -10.52
C ASN A 32 -1.59 -13.86 -9.79
N GLU A 33 -0.38 -13.31 -9.98
CA GLU A 33 0.85 -13.80 -9.38
C GLU A 33 0.85 -13.62 -7.86
N GLN A 34 0.43 -12.44 -7.39
CA GLN A 34 0.28 -12.17 -5.96
C GLN A 34 -0.78 -13.08 -5.33
N LEU A 35 -1.93 -13.24 -6.00
CA LEU A 35 -2.99 -14.13 -5.52
C LEU A 35 -2.48 -15.56 -5.37
N ALA A 36 -1.88 -16.13 -6.42
CA ALA A 36 -1.39 -17.51 -6.42
C ALA A 36 -0.34 -17.74 -5.32
N PHE A 37 0.61 -16.81 -5.19
CA PHE A 37 1.64 -16.87 -4.15
C PHE A 37 1.03 -16.75 -2.74
N GLY A 38 0.17 -15.76 -2.53
CA GLY A 38 -0.46 -15.51 -1.23
C GLY A 38 -1.33 -16.69 -0.78
N GLN A 39 -2.13 -17.27 -1.69
CA GLN A 39 -2.91 -18.47 -1.40
C GLN A 39 -2.01 -19.67 -1.01
N GLN A 40 -0.91 -19.88 -1.73
CA GLN A 40 0.05 -20.94 -1.41
C GLN A 40 0.73 -20.69 -0.06
N ARG A 41 1.07 -19.42 0.26
CA ARG A 41 1.62 -19.00 1.55
C ARG A 41 0.66 -19.35 2.70
N LEU A 42 -0.60 -18.96 2.59
CA LEU A 42 -1.63 -19.25 3.60
C LEU A 42 -1.90 -20.76 3.75
N GLN A 43 -1.87 -21.50 2.65
CA GLN A 43 -2.03 -22.95 2.67
C GLN A 43 -0.88 -23.63 3.42
N ARG A 44 0.37 -23.23 3.14
CA ARG A 44 1.57 -23.75 3.84
C ARG A 44 1.56 -23.43 5.33
N ALA A 45 1.02 -22.28 5.72
CA ALA A 45 0.85 -21.87 7.12
C ALA A 45 -0.36 -22.52 7.81
N GLY A 46 -1.19 -23.31 7.09
CA GLY A 46 -2.42 -23.90 7.64
C GLY A 46 -3.54 -22.89 7.93
N LEU A 47 -3.49 -21.71 7.28
CA LEU A 47 -4.39 -20.58 7.55
C LEU A 47 -5.49 -20.39 6.51
N ALA A 48 -5.58 -21.24 5.48
CA ALA A 48 -6.56 -21.12 4.39
C ALA A 48 -8.03 -21.12 4.86
N ALA A 49 -8.35 -21.68 6.02
CA ALA A 49 -9.69 -21.63 6.60
C ALA A 49 -10.03 -20.28 7.27
N ARG A 50 -9.03 -19.43 7.52
CA ARG A 50 -9.18 -18.13 8.20
C ARG A 50 -8.90 -16.94 7.30
N ALA A 51 -8.14 -17.11 6.23
CA ALA A 51 -7.77 -16.06 5.30
C ALA A 51 -8.12 -16.46 3.87
N GLU A 52 -8.98 -15.68 3.24
CA GLU A 52 -9.38 -15.81 1.85
C GLU A 52 -8.78 -14.68 1.05
N LEU A 53 -8.02 -15.00 -0.02
CA LEU A 53 -7.52 -14.01 -0.97
C LEU A 53 -8.28 -14.14 -2.29
N ARG A 54 -8.67 -12.98 -2.87
CA ARG A 54 -9.49 -12.90 -4.08
C ARG A 54 -8.82 -12.04 -5.15
N LEU A 55 -8.96 -12.44 -6.41
CA LEU A 55 -8.70 -11.57 -7.55
C LEU A 55 -9.93 -10.68 -7.74
N GLN A 56 -9.91 -9.51 -7.13
CA GLN A 56 -11.08 -8.65 -7.09
C GLN A 56 -10.68 -7.18 -6.97
N ASP A 57 -11.38 -6.31 -7.71
CA ASP A 57 -11.29 -4.87 -7.49
C ASP A 57 -11.97 -4.52 -6.17
N TYR A 58 -11.32 -3.69 -5.36
CA TYR A 58 -11.86 -3.26 -4.06
C TYR A 58 -13.22 -2.53 -4.19
N ARG A 59 -13.48 -1.91 -5.34
CA ARG A 59 -14.73 -1.22 -5.64
C ARG A 59 -15.91 -2.17 -5.73
N ASP A 60 -15.67 -3.41 -6.14
CA ASP A 60 -16.69 -4.44 -6.40
C ASP A 60 -16.96 -5.34 -5.19
N ILE A 61 -16.37 -5.05 -4.04
CA ILE A 61 -16.62 -5.81 -2.80
C ILE A 61 -18.05 -5.55 -2.33
N GLN A 62 -18.83 -6.64 -2.23
CA GLN A 62 -20.24 -6.62 -1.77
C GLN A 62 -20.42 -7.26 -0.39
N ASP A 63 -19.33 -7.60 0.28
CA ASP A 63 -19.37 -8.20 1.61
C ASP A 63 -20.06 -7.30 2.63
N ALA A 64 -20.62 -7.93 3.67
CA ALA A 64 -21.07 -7.20 4.86
C ALA A 64 -19.90 -6.49 5.53
N PRO A 65 -20.11 -5.33 6.16
CA PRO A 65 -19.05 -4.51 6.73
C PRO A 65 -18.11 -5.28 7.66
N PHE A 66 -16.84 -4.90 7.66
CA PHE A 66 -15.76 -5.50 8.43
C PHE A 66 -15.55 -4.77 9.76
N ASP A 67 -14.97 -5.47 10.73
CA ASP A 67 -14.59 -4.89 12.03
C ASP A 67 -13.38 -3.97 11.89
N ALA A 68 -12.45 -4.34 11.00
CA ALA A 68 -11.29 -3.54 10.66
C ALA A 68 -10.93 -3.65 9.16
N ILE A 69 -10.26 -2.62 8.65
CA ILE A 69 -9.73 -2.58 7.28
C ILE A 69 -8.24 -2.20 7.35
N CYS A 70 -7.40 -2.91 6.59
CA CYS A 70 -6.01 -2.55 6.36
C CYS A 70 -5.79 -2.27 4.87
N SER A 71 -5.00 -1.26 4.56
CA SER A 71 -4.58 -0.96 3.19
C SER A 71 -3.20 -0.34 3.23
N ILE A 72 -2.22 -1.07 2.68
CA ILE A 72 -0.81 -0.71 2.80
C ILE A 72 -0.28 -0.32 1.42
N GLU A 73 0.08 0.97 1.27
CA GLU A 73 0.67 1.54 0.05
C GLU A 73 -0.15 1.21 -1.22
N MET A 74 -1.44 1.47 -1.16
CA MET A 74 -2.37 1.22 -2.26
C MET A 74 -3.06 2.49 -2.77
N VAL A 75 -3.36 3.45 -1.89
CA VAL A 75 -4.05 4.69 -2.24
C VAL A 75 -3.28 5.53 -3.26
N GLU A 76 -1.95 5.42 -3.28
CA GLU A 76 -1.07 6.06 -4.24
C GLU A 76 -1.29 5.57 -5.67
N ALA A 77 -1.67 4.29 -5.82
CA ALA A 77 -1.86 3.66 -7.11
C ALA A 77 -3.20 4.01 -7.78
N VAL A 78 -4.19 4.53 -7.04
CA VAL A 78 -5.52 4.79 -7.61
C VAL A 78 -5.63 6.14 -8.34
N GLY A 79 -4.67 7.06 -8.12
CA GLY A 79 -4.70 8.40 -8.70
C GLY A 79 -5.71 9.34 -8.01
N GLN A 80 -5.41 10.65 -8.07
CA GLN A 80 -6.16 11.69 -7.35
C GLN A 80 -7.67 11.67 -7.64
N ALA A 81 -8.07 11.47 -8.89
CA ALA A 81 -9.48 11.46 -9.31
C ALA A 81 -10.31 10.36 -8.61
N TYR A 82 -9.66 9.30 -8.14
CA TYR A 82 -10.32 8.14 -7.54
C TYR A 82 -10.25 8.10 -6.01
N TRP A 83 -9.59 9.05 -5.35
CA TRP A 83 -9.56 9.11 -3.89
C TRP A 83 -10.96 9.15 -3.26
N PRO A 84 -11.94 9.92 -3.78
CA PRO A 84 -13.31 9.86 -3.25
C PRO A 84 -13.93 8.46 -3.30
N SER A 85 -13.72 7.73 -4.38
CA SER A 85 -14.19 6.34 -4.53
C SER A 85 -13.47 5.39 -3.55
N TYR A 86 -12.17 5.56 -3.38
CA TYR A 86 -11.37 4.76 -2.45
C TYR A 86 -11.83 4.94 -1.01
N PHE A 87 -11.85 6.18 -0.51
CA PHE A 87 -12.27 6.45 0.87
C PHE A 87 -13.76 6.14 1.09
N GLY A 88 -14.61 6.38 0.09
CA GLY A 88 -16.02 5.99 0.12
C GLY A 88 -16.20 4.47 0.25
N THR A 89 -15.36 3.67 -0.41
CA THR A 89 -15.37 2.21 -0.28
C THR A 89 -14.90 1.78 1.10
N VAL A 90 -13.82 2.37 1.64
CA VAL A 90 -13.37 2.12 3.02
C VAL A 90 -14.50 2.43 4.01
N ALA A 91 -15.15 3.60 3.89
CA ALA A 91 -16.25 3.99 4.76
C ALA A 91 -17.47 3.04 4.65
N ARG A 92 -17.81 2.61 3.43
CA ARG A 92 -18.91 1.67 3.19
C ARG A 92 -18.67 0.30 3.81
N LEU A 93 -17.44 -0.19 3.69
CA LEU A 93 -17.07 -1.53 4.15
C LEU A 93 -16.64 -1.59 5.62
N LEU A 94 -16.46 -0.46 6.28
CA LEU A 94 -16.14 -0.39 7.70
C LEU A 94 -17.43 -0.32 8.53
N LYS A 95 -17.54 -1.11 9.58
CA LYS A 95 -18.64 -1.01 10.55
C LYS A 95 -18.61 0.33 11.29
N PRO A 96 -19.75 0.85 11.76
CA PRO A 96 -19.74 1.92 12.77
C PRO A 96 -18.87 1.53 13.96
N GLY A 97 -18.04 2.44 14.44
CA GLY A 97 -17.05 2.18 15.49
C GLY A 97 -15.84 1.32 15.07
N GLY A 98 -15.81 0.83 13.82
CA GLY A 98 -14.68 0.10 13.26
C GLY A 98 -13.48 1.00 12.99
N ARG A 99 -12.30 0.39 12.82
CA ARG A 99 -11.05 1.10 12.52
C ARG A 99 -10.47 0.65 11.19
N ALA A 100 -9.96 1.61 10.41
CA ALA A 100 -9.13 1.32 9.25
C ALA A 100 -7.72 1.85 9.48
N CYS A 101 -6.71 1.04 9.14
CA CYS A 101 -5.32 1.48 9.07
C CYS A 101 -4.94 1.60 7.59
N VAL A 102 -4.63 2.80 7.16
CA VAL A 102 -4.14 3.08 5.81
C VAL A 102 -2.71 3.59 5.92
N GLN A 103 -1.77 2.79 5.41
CA GLN A 103 -0.40 3.25 5.22
C GLN A 103 -0.27 3.85 3.82
N SER A 104 0.26 5.05 3.76
CA SER A 104 0.48 5.75 2.49
C SER A 104 1.82 6.46 2.48
N ILE A 105 2.51 6.39 1.34
CA ILE A 105 3.56 7.34 1.03
C ILE A 105 2.88 8.67 0.72
N VAL A 106 3.36 9.74 1.33
CA VAL A 106 2.82 11.09 1.16
C VAL A 106 3.91 12.05 0.70
N ILE A 107 3.54 13.02 -0.11
CA ILE A 107 4.43 14.13 -0.46
C ILE A 107 4.18 15.31 0.47
N ASP A 108 5.21 16.09 0.79
CA ASP A 108 5.07 17.31 1.60
C ASP A 108 4.00 18.23 1.02
N ASP A 109 3.17 18.82 1.90
CA ASP A 109 2.05 19.68 1.50
C ASP A 109 2.50 20.87 0.63
N ALA A 110 3.69 21.43 0.87
CA ALA A 110 4.23 22.56 0.11
C ALA A 110 4.68 22.14 -1.32
N LEU A 111 4.93 20.86 -1.55
CA LEU A 111 5.36 20.34 -2.84
C LEU A 111 4.19 19.82 -3.70
N PHE A 112 3.03 19.55 -3.10
CA PHE A 112 1.93 18.85 -3.74
C PHE A 112 1.46 19.50 -5.05
N GLU A 113 1.20 20.82 -5.04
CA GLU A 113 0.68 21.51 -6.23
C GLU A 113 1.66 21.46 -7.42
N ARG A 114 2.97 21.56 -7.17
CA ARG A 114 3.99 21.39 -8.20
C ARG A 114 4.08 19.94 -8.69
N TYR A 115 3.96 18.98 -7.76
CA TYR A 115 4.02 17.57 -8.05
C TYR A 115 2.90 17.12 -9.02
N VAL A 116 1.67 17.53 -8.77
CA VAL A 116 0.53 17.12 -9.60
C VAL A 116 0.47 17.77 -10.98
N GLN A 117 1.23 18.86 -11.20
CA GLN A 117 1.36 19.53 -12.50
C GLN A 117 2.43 18.89 -13.38
N GLY A 118 3.24 18.01 -12.85
CA GLY A 118 4.35 17.35 -13.54
C GLY A 118 4.18 15.84 -13.64
N THR A 119 5.20 15.22 -14.19
CA THR A 119 5.37 13.76 -14.17
C THR A 119 6.79 13.48 -13.75
N ASP A 120 6.96 12.68 -12.70
CA ASP A 120 8.27 12.28 -12.24
C ASP A 120 8.71 10.92 -12.82
N PHE A 121 9.92 10.49 -12.43
CA PHE A 121 10.46 9.21 -12.85
C PHE A 121 9.58 8.02 -12.42
N ILE A 122 9.04 8.07 -11.21
CA ILE A 122 8.21 6.98 -10.67
C ILE A 122 6.93 6.82 -11.48
N GLN A 123 6.22 7.92 -11.73
CA GLN A 123 4.98 7.94 -12.52
C GLN A 123 5.22 7.51 -13.97
N GLN A 124 6.40 7.81 -14.51
CA GLN A 124 6.71 7.50 -15.91
C GLN A 124 7.17 6.06 -16.13
N TYR A 125 7.97 5.50 -15.22
CA TYR A 125 8.69 4.24 -15.47
C TYR A 125 8.37 3.11 -14.49
N VAL A 126 7.79 3.40 -13.33
CA VAL A 126 7.59 2.39 -12.25
C VAL A 126 6.11 2.18 -11.95
N PHE A 127 5.39 3.25 -11.64
CA PHE A 127 3.96 3.22 -11.30
C PHE A 127 3.15 4.22 -12.12
N PRO A 128 2.87 3.93 -13.41
CA PRO A 128 2.10 4.81 -14.26
C PRO A 128 0.72 5.12 -13.68
N GLY A 129 0.37 6.41 -13.63
CA GLY A 129 -0.90 6.87 -13.08
C GLY A 129 -0.94 7.01 -11.56
N GLY A 130 0.13 6.64 -10.86
CA GLY A 130 0.25 6.84 -9.41
C GLY A 130 0.27 8.33 -9.03
N CYS A 131 -0.27 8.64 -7.85
CA CYS A 131 -0.29 9.99 -7.30
C CYS A 131 -0.20 9.92 -5.78
N LEU A 132 0.90 10.43 -5.23
CA LEU A 132 1.07 10.55 -3.78
C LEU A 132 0.10 11.61 -3.25
N PRO A 133 -0.75 11.31 -2.25
CA PRO A 133 -1.46 12.36 -1.54
C PRO A 133 -0.49 13.19 -0.70
N SER A 134 -0.83 14.44 -0.40
CA SER A 134 -0.20 15.11 0.73
C SER A 134 -0.99 14.83 2.01
N PRO A 135 -0.40 15.00 3.21
CA PRO A 135 -1.10 14.78 4.47
C PRO A 135 -2.43 15.55 4.57
N ALA A 136 -2.44 16.81 4.15
CA ALA A 136 -3.67 17.62 4.15
C ALA A 136 -4.72 17.08 3.17
N ARG A 137 -4.31 16.63 1.97
CA ARG A 137 -5.22 16.07 0.96
C ARG A 137 -5.76 14.71 1.39
N PHE A 138 -4.93 13.87 2.02
CA PHE A 138 -5.36 12.59 2.58
C PHE A 138 -6.46 12.79 3.64
N ARG A 139 -6.21 13.67 4.65
CA ARG A 139 -7.18 13.98 5.70
C ARG A 139 -8.49 14.52 5.15
N ALA A 140 -8.42 15.44 4.20
CA ALA A 140 -9.60 16.02 3.56
C ALA A 140 -10.43 14.97 2.82
N ALA A 141 -9.80 14.07 2.06
CA ALA A 141 -10.49 13.01 1.33
C ALA A 141 -11.13 11.98 2.28
N ALA A 142 -10.45 11.60 3.36
CA ALA A 142 -11.01 10.73 4.39
C ALA A 142 -12.22 11.39 5.08
N GLN A 143 -12.11 12.65 5.46
CA GLN A 143 -13.19 13.41 6.10
C GLN A 143 -14.43 13.55 5.20
N GLN A 144 -14.23 13.82 3.91
CA GLN A 144 -15.33 13.90 2.93
C GLN A 144 -16.09 12.58 2.80
N ALA A 145 -15.43 11.46 3.03
CA ALA A 145 -16.04 10.14 3.03
C ALA A 145 -16.68 9.74 4.38
N GLY A 146 -16.69 10.63 5.38
CA GLY A 146 -17.22 10.35 6.72
C GLY A 146 -16.27 9.54 7.62
N LEU A 147 -14.98 9.56 7.31
CA LEU A 147 -13.94 8.93 8.12
C LEU A 147 -13.14 10.01 8.86
N ARG A 148 -12.87 9.76 10.14
CA ARG A 148 -12.06 10.66 10.97
C ARG A 148 -10.70 10.06 11.25
N VAL A 149 -9.63 10.78 10.93
CA VAL A 149 -8.26 10.41 11.31
C VAL A 149 -8.13 10.63 12.82
N VAL A 150 -7.73 9.59 13.55
CA VAL A 150 -7.58 9.62 15.01
C VAL A 150 -6.14 9.45 15.47
N GLU A 151 -5.29 8.91 14.61
CA GLU A 151 -3.88 8.69 14.90
C GLU A 151 -3.09 8.72 13.60
N GLU A 152 -1.87 9.22 13.67
CA GLU A 152 -0.91 9.28 12.58
C GLU A 152 0.46 8.88 13.10
N LEU A 153 1.10 7.93 12.44
CA LEU A 153 2.47 7.50 12.72
C LEU A 153 3.32 7.66 11.46
N ALA A 154 4.20 8.64 11.45
CA ALA A 154 5.15 8.89 10.38
C ALA A 154 6.49 8.20 10.67
N PHE A 155 7.09 7.54 9.66
CA PHE A 155 8.35 6.79 9.82
C PHE A 155 9.19 6.75 8.51
N GLY A 156 9.18 7.84 7.75
CA GLY A 156 9.94 7.96 6.49
C GLY A 156 11.43 7.74 6.65
N ALA A 157 12.03 8.16 7.77
CA ALA A 157 13.45 7.91 8.04
C ALA A 157 13.78 6.40 8.12
N ASP A 158 12.89 5.60 8.72
CA ASP A 158 13.04 4.14 8.75
C ASP A 158 12.85 3.52 7.37
N TYR A 159 11.99 4.14 6.54
CA TYR A 159 11.79 3.69 5.16
C TYR A 159 13.02 3.99 4.29
N ALA A 160 13.69 5.13 4.48
CA ALA A 160 14.97 5.42 3.84
C ALA A 160 16.03 4.35 4.17
N GLU A 161 16.16 3.94 5.43
CA GLU A 161 17.07 2.86 5.82
C GLU A 161 16.67 1.51 5.20
N THR A 162 15.37 1.22 5.09
CA THR A 162 14.86 0.03 4.40
C THR A 162 15.30 0.03 2.93
N LEU A 163 15.15 1.16 2.23
CA LEU A 163 15.56 1.32 0.83
C LEU A 163 17.08 1.15 0.67
N ARG A 164 17.91 1.67 1.59
CA ARG A 164 19.37 1.42 1.60
C ARG A 164 19.70 -0.06 1.71
N ARG A 165 18.98 -0.80 2.56
CA ARG A 165 19.16 -2.26 2.69
C ARG A 165 18.76 -2.99 1.43
N TRP A 166 17.61 -2.64 0.84
CA TRP A 166 17.17 -3.21 -0.42
C TRP A 166 18.14 -2.92 -1.56
N HIS A 167 18.64 -1.68 -1.67
CA HIS A 167 19.61 -1.30 -2.68
C HIS A 167 20.91 -2.12 -2.57
N ARG A 168 21.47 -2.24 -1.38
CA ARG A 168 22.64 -3.10 -1.14
C ARG A 168 22.40 -4.56 -1.51
N GLN A 169 21.27 -5.10 -1.09
CA GLN A 169 20.91 -6.50 -1.41
C GLN A 169 20.69 -6.68 -2.91
N PHE A 170 20.01 -5.78 -3.57
CA PHE A 170 19.76 -5.84 -5.01
C PHE A 170 21.08 -5.81 -5.80
N THR A 171 22.00 -4.90 -5.46
CA THR A 171 23.32 -4.79 -6.10
C THR A 171 24.14 -6.09 -5.94
N GLN A 172 24.07 -6.75 -4.78
CA GLN A 172 24.74 -8.03 -4.55
C GLN A 172 24.14 -9.19 -5.35
N GLN A 173 22.90 -9.06 -5.83
CA GLN A 173 22.16 -10.12 -6.51
C GLN A 173 22.04 -9.90 -8.04
N HIS A 174 22.77 -8.97 -8.64
CA HIS A 174 22.68 -8.64 -10.07
C HIS A 174 22.80 -9.89 -10.98
N ALA A 175 23.75 -10.79 -10.67
CA ALA A 175 23.93 -12.00 -11.45
C ALA A 175 22.68 -12.91 -11.42
N GLN A 176 22.01 -12.99 -10.30
CA GLN A 176 20.77 -13.75 -10.16
C GLN A 176 19.60 -13.08 -10.89
N VAL A 177 19.51 -11.76 -10.84
CA VAL A 177 18.50 -11.00 -11.58
C VAL A 177 18.65 -11.21 -13.08
N LEU A 178 19.89 -11.09 -13.60
CA LEU A 178 20.17 -11.38 -15.00
C LEU A 178 19.87 -12.82 -15.39
N ALA A 179 20.14 -13.77 -14.51
CA ALA A 179 19.83 -15.19 -14.75
C ALA A 179 18.30 -15.47 -14.82
N GLN A 180 17.47 -14.58 -14.28
CA GLN A 180 16.01 -14.66 -14.40
C GLN A 180 15.46 -14.02 -15.69
N GLY A 181 16.34 -13.53 -16.57
CA GLY A 181 15.96 -12.97 -17.87
C GLY A 181 15.79 -11.44 -17.88
N PHE A 182 16.06 -10.76 -16.79
CA PHE A 182 16.15 -9.29 -16.80
C PHE A 182 17.44 -8.83 -17.47
N ASP A 183 17.44 -7.60 -17.98
CA ASP A 183 18.57 -7.01 -18.68
C ASP A 183 19.31 -5.94 -17.85
N ALA A 184 20.42 -5.45 -18.38
CA ALA A 184 21.20 -4.39 -17.74
C ALA A 184 20.43 -3.05 -17.65
N LYS A 185 19.43 -2.82 -18.51
CA LYS A 185 18.57 -1.63 -18.43
C LYS A 185 17.69 -1.72 -17.19
N PHE A 186 17.11 -2.89 -16.93
CA PHE A 186 16.31 -3.13 -15.73
C PHE A 186 17.16 -2.91 -14.47
N LEU A 187 18.40 -3.43 -14.40
CA LEU A 187 19.26 -3.23 -13.24
C LEU A 187 19.45 -1.75 -12.95
N ARG A 188 19.85 -0.95 -13.95
CA ARG A 188 20.04 0.50 -13.78
C ARG A 188 18.77 1.23 -13.39
N THR A 189 17.64 0.86 -13.98
CA THR A 189 16.33 1.46 -13.66
C THR A 189 15.96 1.19 -12.22
N TRP A 190 16.17 -0.04 -11.74
CA TRP A 190 15.80 -0.43 -10.39
C TRP A 190 16.75 0.17 -9.33
N GLU A 191 18.05 0.23 -9.60
CA GLU A 191 19.00 0.94 -8.73
C GLU A 191 18.67 2.42 -8.62
N PHE A 192 18.35 3.06 -9.76
CA PHE A 192 17.93 4.46 -9.75
C PHE A 192 16.63 4.66 -8.97
N TYR A 193 15.65 3.77 -9.14
CA TYR A 193 14.39 3.79 -8.38
C TYR A 193 14.64 3.75 -6.88
N LEU A 194 15.45 2.81 -6.40
CA LEU A 194 15.76 2.67 -4.97
C LEU A 194 16.47 3.91 -4.41
N ALA A 195 17.48 4.40 -5.14
CA ALA A 195 18.24 5.60 -4.74
C ALA A 195 17.38 6.88 -4.79
N TYR A 196 16.51 7.01 -5.80
CA TYR A 196 15.59 8.14 -5.93
C TYR A 196 14.61 8.20 -4.76
N CYS A 197 14.00 7.07 -4.41
CA CYS A 197 13.09 7.00 -3.26
C CYS A 197 13.80 7.25 -1.94
N GLU A 198 15.00 6.66 -1.74
CA GLU A 198 15.83 6.89 -0.56
C GLU A 198 16.11 8.39 -0.36
N ALA A 199 16.58 9.07 -1.40
CA ALA A 199 16.87 10.50 -1.36
C ALA A 199 15.63 11.36 -1.05
N ALA A 200 14.46 10.97 -1.56
CA ALA A 200 13.22 11.67 -1.32
C ALA A 200 12.75 11.55 0.16
N PHE A 201 12.92 10.37 0.78
CA PHE A 201 12.67 10.18 2.21
C PHE A 201 13.72 10.90 3.07
N ASP A 202 15.01 10.81 2.73
CA ASP A 202 16.09 11.48 3.49
C ASP A 202 15.96 13.00 3.46
N SER A 203 15.48 13.57 2.36
CA SER A 203 15.26 15.02 2.25
C SER A 203 13.98 15.50 2.93
N GLY A 204 13.10 14.58 3.36
CA GLY A 204 11.77 14.92 3.86
C GLY A 204 10.79 15.42 2.80
N SER A 205 11.13 15.26 1.50
CA SER A 205 10.21 15.61 0.41
C SER A 205 9.00 14.68 0.36
N ILE A 206 9.19 13.43 0.79
CA ILE A 206 8.13 12.44 1.01
C ILE A 206 8.29 11.82 2.40
N ASP A 207 7.20 11.29 2.91
CA ASP A 207 7.15 10.52 4.14
C ASP A 207 6.28 9.27 3.94
N VAL A 208 6.31 8.33 4.85
CA VAL A 208 5.33 7.26 4.92
C VAL A 208 4.58 7.37 6.24
N VAL A 209 3.26 7.35 6.15
CA VAL A 209 2.40 7.57 7.31
C VAL A 209 1.36 6.46 7.41
N GLN A 210 1.22 5.88 8.59
CA GLN A 210 0.08 5.06 8.96
C GLN A 210 -1.00 5.95 9.57
N TYR A 211 -2.14 6.01 8.90
CA TYR A 211 -3.32 6.73 9.37
C TYR A 211 -4.31 5.74 9.98
N THR A 212 -4.66 5.94 11.25
CA THR A 212 -5.79 5.24 11.85
C THR A 212 -7.06 6.06 11.64
N LEU A 213 -8.00 5.49 10.91
CA LEU A 213 -9.29 6.08 10.59
C LEU A 213 -10.39 5.39 11.39
N VAL A 214 -11.39 6.15 11.83
CA VAL A 214 -12.61 5.63 12.45
C VAL A 214 -13.84 6.10 11.67
N LYS A 215 -14.85 5.25 11.65
CA LYS A 215 -16.19 5.58 11.18
C LYS A 215 -17.10 5.73 12.41
N ASP A 216 -17.64 6.92 12.58
CA ASP A 216 -18.61 7.22 13.64
C ASP A 216 -19.96 6.57 13.38
#